data_5072e91a0c2b8ab590f9517595b1deb4
#
_entry.id   5072e91a0c2b8ab590f9517595b1deb4
#
_cell.length_a   1.000
_cell.length_b   1.000
_cell.length_c   1.000
_cell.angle_alpha   90.00
_cell.angle_beta   90.00
_cell.angle_gamma   90.00
#
_symmetry.space_group_name_H-M   'P 1'
#
loop_
_entity.id
_entity.type
_entity.pdbx_description
1 polymer ?
#
loop_
_entity_poly.entity_id
_entity_poly.type
_entity_poly.pdbx_seq_one_letter_code
_entity_poly.pdbx_strand_id
1 'polypeptide(L)'
;MSERLSITPLGPYIGAQISGADLTRPLSDNQFEQLYHAVLRHHVVFLRDQAITPQQQRALAQRFGELHIHPVYPHAEGVDEIIVLDTHNDNPPDNDNWHTDVTFIETPPAGAILAAKELPSTGGVIRSGPAVLRPMRRSLFPSASC
;
A
#
# COMPACT_ATOMS: atom_id res chain seq x y z
N MET A 1 -15.58 18.64 10.90
CA MET A 1 -15.33 17.65 9.84
C MET A 1 -15.60 16.27 10.40
N SER A 2 -16.31 15.42 9.68
CA SER A 2 -16.64 14.07 10.17
C SER A 2 -15.36 13.25 10.28
N GLU A 3 -15.08 12.69 11.46
CA GLU A 3 -13.96 11.75 11.67
C GLU A 3 -14.23 10.35 11.11
N ARG A 4 -15.42 10.15 10.55
CA ARG A 4 -15.85 8.85 10.05
C ARG A 4 -15.48 8.69 8.58
N LEU A 5 -14.76 7.62 8.27
CA LEU A 5 -14.45 7.20 6.91
C LEU A 5 -15.64 6.43 6.31
N SER A 6 -15.85 6.59 5.01
CA SER A 6 -16.80 5.76 4.27
C SER A 6 -16.02 4.62 3.61
N ILE A 7 -16.40 3.38 3.89
CA ILE A 7 -15.72 2.17 3.39
C ILE A 7 -16.72 1.42 2.51
N THR A 8 -16.43 1.34 1.22
CA THR A 8 -17.28 0.68 0.22
C THR A 8 -16.55 -0.53 -0.35
N PRO A 9 -16.99 -1.76 -0.07
CA PRO A 9 -16.40 -2.96 -0.66
C PRO A 9 -16.48 -2.92 -2.20
N LEU A 10 -15.43 -3.34 -2.87
CA LEU A 10 -15.35 -3.45 -4.34
C LEU A 10 -15.61 -4.87 -4.83
N GLY A 11 -15.54 -5.84 -3.95
CA GLY A 11 -15.79 -7.24 -4.23
C GLY A 11 -16.20 -7.99 -2.95
N PRO A 12 -16.63 -9.25 -3.09
CA PRO A 12 -17.14 -10.03 -1.96
C PRO A 12 -16.04 -10.44 -0.98
N TYR A 13 -14.78 -10.54 -1.43
CA TYR A 13 -13.68 -11.08 -0.63
C TYR A 13 -12.53 -10.13 -0.44
N ILE A 14 -12.24 -9.27 -1.42
CA ILE A 14 -11.06 -8.41 -1.43
C ILE A 14 -11.37 -7.07 -2.07
N GLY A 15 -10.75 -6.03 -1.54
CA GLY A 15 -10.83 -4.68 -2.05
C GLY A 15 -11.94 -3.83 -1.44
N ALA A 16 -11.58 -2.63 -1.02
CA ALA A 16 -12.53 -1.59 -0.64
C ALA A 16 -12.04 -0.20 -1.05
N GLN A 17 -12.97 0.66 -1.43
CA GLN A 17 -12.69 2.07 -1.61
C GLN A 17 -12.98 2.82 -0.32
N ILE A 18 -12.05 3.70 0.09
CA ILE A 18 -12.21 4.55 1.26
C ILE A 18 -12.34 6.00 0.81
N SER A 19 -13.32 6.70 1.37
CA SER A 19 -13.53 8.14 1.18
C SER A 19 -13.67 8.85 2.52
N GLY A 20 -13.46 10.17 2.50
CA GLY A 20 -13.52 11.00 3.71
C GLY A 20 -12.18 11.15 4.43
N ALA A 21 -11.10 10.53 3.92
CA ALA A 21 -9.74 10.78 4.36
C ALA A 21 -9.05 11.79 3.45
N ASP A 22 -8.27 12.68 4.04
CA ASP A 22 -7.32 13.56 3.36
C ASP A 22 -5.91 13.22 3.85
N LEU A 23 -5.17 12.49 3.04
CA LEU A 23 -3.82 12.04 3.38
C LEU A 23 -2.75 13.13 3.24
N THR A 24 -3.11 14.32 2.76
CA THR A 24 -2.22 15.48 2.79
C THR A 24 -2.05 16.03 4.21
N ARG A 25 -2.85 15.53 5.15
CA ARG A 25 -2.81 15.83 6.58
C ARG A 25 -2.67 14.55 7.40
N PRO A 26 -2.10 14.62 8.59
CA PRO A 26 -2.12 13.48 9.50
C PRO A 26 -3.57 13.05 9.81
N LEU A 27 -3.85 11.78 9.66
CA LEU A 27 -5.13 11.22 10.10
C LEU A 27 -5.24 11.28 11.62
N SER A 28 -6.42 11.55 12.14
CA SER A 28 -6.70 11.34 13.58
C SER A 28 -6.52 9.86 13.94
N ASP A 29 -6.35 9.57 15.22
CA ASP A 29 -6.21 8.18 15.67
C ASP A 29 -7.44 7.35 15.31
N ASN A 30 -8.62 7.94 15.42
CA ASN A 30 -9.88 7.30 15.04
C ASN A 30 -9.93 6.99 13.53
N GLN A 31 -9.54 7.92 12.68
CA GLN A 31 -9.46 7.70 11.22
C GLN A 31 -8.43 6.64 10.86
N PHE A 32 -7.28 6.67 11.53
CA PHE A 32 -6.26 5.65 11.29
C PHE A 32 -6.73 4.25 11.70
N GLU A 33 -7.38 4.13 12.84
CA GLU A 33 -7.96 2.87 13.31
C GLU A 33 -8.99 2.31 12.32
N GLN A 34 -9.87 3.16 11.80
CA GLN A 34 -10.82 2.78 10.74
C GLN A 34 -10.10 2.29 9.47
N LEU A 35 -9.08 3.00 9.04
CA LEU A 35 -8.23 2.62 7.89
C LEU A 35 -7.54 1.27 8.15
N TYR A 36 -6.94 1.11 9.30
CA TYR A 36 -6.25 -0.11 9.71
C TYR A 36 -7.19 -1.33 9.70
N HIS A 37 -8.37 -1.20 10.29
CA HIS A 37 -9.38 -2.25 10.27
C HIS A 37 -9.90 -2.55 8.87
N ALA A 38 -10.04 -1.53 8.01
CA ALA A 38 -10.42 -1.73 6.61
C ALA A 38 -9.38 -2.54 5.85
N VAL A 39 -8.09 -2.25 6.08
CA VAL A 39 -6.98 -3.04 5.49
C VAL A 39 -7.02 -4.49 5.98
N LEU A 40 -7.20 -4.72 7.27
CA LEU A 40 -7.29 -6.08 7.82
C LEU A 40 -8.47 -6.86 7.25
N ARG A 41 -9.60 -6.19 7.05
CA ARG A 41 -10.83 -6.82 6.56
C ARG A 41 -10.83 -7.07 5.06
N HIS A 42 -10.40 -6.08 4.29
CA HIS A 42 -10.52 -6.10 2.82
C HIS A 42 -9.20 -6.40 2.11
N HIS A 43 -8.09 -6.46 2.83
CA HIS A 43 -6.73 -6.75 2.38
C HIS A 43 -6.15 -5.71 1.42
N VAL A 44 -6.98 -5.04 0.62
CA VAL A 44 -6.61 -3.99 -0.33
C VAL A 44 -7.58 -2.84 -0.16
N VAL A 45 -7.05 -1.63 -0.01
CA VAL A 45 -7.88 -0.43 0.06
C VAL A 45 -7.38 0.63 -0.91
N PHE A 46 -8.32 1.37 -1.46
CA PHE A 46 -8.05 2.44 -2.42
C PHE A 46 -8.56 3.76 -1.85
N LEU A 47 -7.68 4.76 -1.88
CA LEU A 47 -8.03 6.15 -1.59
C LEU A 47 -7.77 6.94 -2.87
N ARG A 48 -8.82 7.51 -3.44
CA ARG A 48 -8.70 8.28 -4.68
C ARG A 48 -8.41 9.75 -4.37
N ASP A 49 -7.89 10.45 -5.39
CA ASP A 49 -7.67 11.90 -5.37
C ASP A 49 -6.78 12.37 -4.22
N GLN A 50 -5.72 11.59 -3.92
CA GLN A 50 -4.76 11.87 -2.86
C GLN A 50 -3.45 12.40 -3.45
N ALA A 51 -3.25 13.71 -3.43
CA ALA A 51 -2.01 14.35 -3.91
C ALA A 51 -0.94 14.40 -2.80
N ILE A 52 -0.52 13.24 -2.30
CA ILE A 52 0.45 13.15 -1.20
C ILE A 52 1.90 13.30 -1.66
N THR A 53 2.72 13.90 -0.79
CA THR A 53 4.17 13.93 -0.95
C THR A 53 4.81 12.63 -0.43
N PRO A 54 6.06 12.32 -0.81
CA PRO A 54 6.79 11.17 -0.24
C PRO A 54 6.86 11.23 1.30
N GLN A 55 7.04 12.42 1.87
CA GLN A 55 7.09 12.62 3.32
C GLN A 55 5.76 12.29 4.01
N GLN A 56 4.64 12.68 3.39
CA GLN A 56 3.30 12.35 3.90
C GLN A 56 3.00 10.85 3.77
N GLN A 57 3.41 10.23 2.67
CA GLN A 57 3.32 8.77 2.49
C GLN A 57 4.14 8.03 3.54
N ARG A 58 5.37 8.47 3.79
CA ARG A 58 6.23 7.91 4.85
C ARG A 58 5.60 8.04 6.22
N ALA A 59 5.08 9.24 6.56
CA ALA A 59 4.43 9.48 7.85
C ALA A 59 3.20 8.59 8.08
N LEU A 60 2.41 8.35 7.03
CA LEU A 60 1.30 7.40 7.11
C LEU A 60 1.81 5.96 7.31
N ALA A 61 2.82 5.55 6.54
CA ALA A 61 3.38 4.20 6.61
C ALA A 61 3.96 3.88 7.99
N GLN A 62 4.63 4.84 8.63
CA GLN A 62 5.18 4.69 9.99
C GLN A 62 4.12 4.31 11.05
N ARG A 63 2.88 4.69 10.84
CA ARG A 63 1.79 4.32 11.75
C ARG A 63 1.40 2.83 11.67
N PHE A 64 1.72 2.16 10.56
CA PHE A 64 1.50 0.72 10.40
C PHE A 64 2.63 -0.13 10.99
N GLY A 65 3.81 0.44 11.19
CA GLY A 65 4.95 -0.25 11.76
C GLY A 65 6.29 0.26 11.26
N GLU A 66 7.30 -0.55 11.44
CA GLU A 66 8.66 -0.26 11.03
C GLU A 66 8.78 -0.23 9.50
N LEU A 67 9.51 0.76 8.99
CA LEU A 67 9.66 0.95 7.55
C LEU A 67 10.83 0.13 7.02
N HIS A 68 10.63 -0.44 5.82
CA HIS A 68 11.67 -1.17 5.11
C HIS A 68 12.33 -0.29 4.04
N ILE A 69 13.67 -0.30 3.97
CA ILE A 69 14.44 0.33 2.90
C ILE A 69 14.82 -0.75 1.89
N HIS A 70 14.32 -0.62 0.67
CA HIS A 70 14.59 -1.62 -0.36
C HIS A 70 16.01 -1.43 -0.93
N PRO A 71 16.83 -2.49 -1.00
CA PRO A 71 18.25 -2.33 -1.31
C PRO A 71 18.57 -2.08 -2.80
N VAL A 72 17.62 -2.27 -3.70
CA VAL A 72 17.88 -2.34 -5.15
C VAL A 72 17.23 -1.20 -5.94
N TYR A 73 16.00 -0.81 -5.59
CA TYR A 73 15.27 0.20 -6.36
C TYR A 73 15.71 1.63 -6.02
N PRO A 74 15.60 2.57 -6.99
CA PRO A 74 15.85 3.98 -6.71
C PRO A 74 14.84 4.54 -5.71
N HIS A 75 15.31 5.43 -4.86
CA HIS A 75 14.54 6.04 -3.78
C HIS A 75 14.06 7.44 -4.14
N ALA A 76 12.99 7.89 -3.51
CA ALA A 76 12.56 9.27 -3.61
C ALA A 76 13.57 10.20 -2.93
N GLU A 77 13.80 11.38 -3.51
CA GLU A 77 14.75 12.34 -2.99
C GLU A 77 14.44 12.70 -1.51
N GLY A 78 15.41 12.45 -0.64
CA GLY A 78 15.29 12.72 0.80
C GLY A 78 14.38 11.78 1.59
N VAL A 79 13.91 10.67 0.99
CA VAL A 79 13.08 9.67 1.67
C VAL A 79 13.45 8.26 1.19
N ASP A 80 14.42 7.65 1.84
CA ASP A 80 14.99 6.35 1.42
C ASP A 80 14.01 5.18 1.53
N GLU A 81 12.95 5.31 2.34
CA GLU A 81 11.92 4.28 2.49
C GLU A 81 10.87 4.28 1.37
N ILE A 82 10.93 5.29 0.48
CA ILE A 82 10.03 5.37 -0.68
C ILE A 82 10.82 5.03 -1.95
N ILE A 83 10.48 3.93 -2.56
CA ILE A 83 11.01 3.56 -3.88
C ILE A 83 10.23 4.25 -4.99
N VAL A 84 10.92 4.59 -6.08
CA VAL A 84 10.31 5.15 -7.29
C VAL A 84 10.23 4.06 -8.35
N LEU A 85 9.02 3.74 -8.77
CA LEU A 85 8.74 2.82 -9.88
C LEU A 85 8.34 3.65 -11.10
N ASP A 86 9.29 3.88 -11.98
CA ASP A 86 9.07 4.58 -13.24
C ASP A 86 9.09 3.58 -14.40
N THR A 87 7.91 3.32 -14.98
CA THR A 87 7.75 2.35 -16.05
C THR A 87 7.29 3.05 -17.33
N HIS A 88 8.07 2.89 -18.39
CA HIS A 88 7.79 3.43 -19.71
C HIS A 88 8.33 2.48 -20.80
N ASN A 89 8.21 2.85 -22.09
CA ASN A 89 8.58 1.96 -23.20
C ASN A 89 10.04 1.48 -23.17
N ASP A 90 10.95 2.34 -22.72
CA ASP A 90 12.38 2.01 -22.62
C ASP A 90 12.76 1.39 -21.25
N ASN A 91 11.84 1.39 -20.32
CA ASN A 91 11.98 0.78 -18.99
C ASN A 91 10.69 0.00 -18.63
N PRO A 92 10.44 -1.14 -19.29
CA PRO A 92 9.25 -1.94 -19.04
C PRO A 92 9.26 -2.52 -17.62
N PRO A 93 8.08 -2.78 -17.04
CA PRO A 93 8.02 -3.42 -15.74
C PRO A 93 8.61 -4.84 -15.80
N ASP A 94 9.36 -5.22 -14.78
CA ASP A 94 10.00 -6.53 -14.63
C ASP A 94 9.25 -7.49 -13.70
N ASN A 95 8.09 -7.06 -13.19
CA ASN A 95 7.31 -7.74 -12.16
C ASN A 95 5.96 -8.27 -12.68
N ASP A 96 5.93 -8.82 -13.86
CA ASP A 96 4.73 -9.35 -14.52
C ASP A 96 4.36 -10.79 -14.08
N ASN A 97 5.16 -11.39 -13.22
CA ASN A 97 4.92 -12.72 -12.66
C ASN A 97 4.21 -12.64 -11.30
N TRP A 98 3.48 -13.68 -10.94
CA TRP A 98 2.96 -13.82 -9.59
C TRP A 98 4.10 -13.93 -8.58
N HIS A 99 4.11 -13.04 -7.61
CA HIS A 99 5.16 -12.95 -6.60
C HIS A 99 4.61 -12.50 -5.24
N THR A 100 5.45 -12.59 -4.24
CA THR A 100 5.25 -11.98 -2.94
C THR A 100 6.35 -10.97 -2.68
N ASP A 101 6.00 -9.82 -2.12
CA ASP A 101 6.97 -8.77 -1.88
C ASP A 101 7.84 -9.08 -0.66
N VAL A 102 9.18 -9.02 -0.87
CA VAL A 102 10.21 -9.04 0.20
C VAL A 102 10.08 -10.20 1.19
N THR A 103 9.52 -11.34 0.79
CA THR A 103 9.37 -12.52 1.66
C THR A 103 10.66 -13.31 1.87
N PHE A 104 11.74 -12.90 1.24
CA PHE A 104 13.07 -13.51 1.37
C PHE A 104 13.84 -13.05 2.62
N ILE A 105 13.31 -12.11 3.39
CA ILE A 105 13.92 -11.65 4.64
C ILE A 105 13.19 -12.25 5.85
N GLU A 106 13.90 -12.34 6.97
CA GLU A 106 13.38 -12.95 8.21
C GLU A 106 12.13 -12.22 8.75
N THR A 107 12.11 -10.89 8.64
CA THR A 107 10.99 -10.05 9.07
C THR A 107 10.44 -9.26 7.88
N PRO A 108 9.59 -9.86 7.04
CA PRO A 108 9.07 -9.19 5.86
C PRO A 108 8.10 -8.06 6.24
N PRO A 109 8.00 -7.00 5.41
CA PRO A 109 7.04 -5.92 5.61
C PRO A 109 5.60 -6.44 5.68
N ALA A 110 4.80 -5.85 6.56
CA ALA A 110 3.38 -6.24 6.73
C ALA A 110 2.51 -5.83 5.53
N GLY A 111 2.96 -4.87 4.73
CA GLY A 111 2.24 -4.37 3.57
C GLY A 111 3.02 -3.29 2.83
N ALA A 112 2.43 -2.73 1.79
CA ALA A 112 3.00 -1.64 1.01
C ALA A 112 1.96 -0.55 0.73
N ILE A 113 2.41 0.70 0.66
CA ILE A 113 1.61 1.84 0.23
C ILE A 113 2.15 2.31 -1.12
N LEU A 114 1.29 2.35 -2.13
CA LEU A 114 1.63 2.86 -3.45
C LEU A 114 0.87 4.14 -3.74
N ALA A 115 1.58 5.18 -4.14
CA ALA A 115 1.00 6.42 -4.62
C ALA A 115 1.23 6.54 -6.14
N ALA A 116 0.16 6.43 -6.92
CA ALA A 116 0.24 6.69 -8.36
C ALA A 116 0.43 8.18 -8.59
N LYS A 117 1.47 8.56 -9.32
CA LYS A 117 1.81 9.94 -9.67
C LYS A 117 1.40 10.27 -11.09
N GLU A 118 1.73 9.39 -12.03
CA GLU A 118 1.39 9.50 -13.44
C GLU A 118 0.67 8.25 -13.89
N LEU A 119 -0.42 8.45 -14.61
CA LEU A 119 -1.20 7.38 -15.19
C LEU A 119 -1.33 7.63 -16.69
N PRO A 120 -1.29 6.60 -17.55
CA PRO A 120 -1.50 6.78 -18.97
C PRO A 120 -2.90 7.30 -19.25
N SER A 121 -3.03 8.16 -20.26
CA SER A 121 -4.30 8.78 -20.67
C SER A 121 -5.32 7.79 -21.23
N THR A 122 -4.84 6.68 -21.77
CA THR A 122 -5.66 5.57 -22.25
C THR A 122 -5.27 4.32 -21.50
N GLY A 123 -6.26 3.65 -20.91
CA GLY A 123 -6.17 2.49 -20.05
C GLY A 123 -4.85 1.77 -20.09
N GLY A 124 -4.04 1.99 -19.09
CA GLY A 124 -2.85 1.17 -18.91
C GLY A 124 -3.28 -0.28 -19.01
N VAL A 125 -2.51 -1.06 -19.69
CA VAL A 125 -2.71 -2.50 -19.70
C VAL A 125 -2.99 -2.89 -18.26
N ILE A 126 -4.06 -3.63 -18.03
CA ILE A 126 -4.30 -4.30 -16.76
C ILE A 126 -3.14 -5.27 -16.57
N ARG A 127 -2.01 -4.74 -16.23
CA ARG A 127 -0.97 -5.50 -15.59
C ARG A 127 -1.39 -5.53 -14.14
N SER A 128 -2.17 -6.54 -13.90
CA SER A 128 -2.55 -7.13 -12.65
C SER A 128 -1.73 -6.60 -11.48
N GLY A 129 -2.26 -5.70 -10.77
CA GLY A 129 -1.79 -5.33 -9.49
C GLY A 129 -2.02 -3.88 -9.22
N PRO A 130 -3.19 -3.53 -8.67
CA PRO A 130 -3.23 -2.36 -7.85
C PRO A 130 -2.17 -2.56 -6.78
N ALA A 131 -1.47 -1.54 -6.55
CA ALA A 131 -0.69 -1.37 -5.37
C ALA A 131 -1.52 -1.61 -4.14
N VAL A 132 -1.06 -2.50 -3.39
CA VAL A 132 -1.85 -3.17 -2.40
C VAL A 132 -1.14 -3.09 -1.08
N LEU A 133 -1.78 -2.46 -0.10
CA LEU A 133 -1.56 -2.84 1.26
C LEU A 133 -2.13 -4.25 1.44
N ARG A 134 -1.30 -5.25 1.34
CA ARG A 134 -1.64 -6.60 1.77
C ARG A 134 -1.11 -6.77 3.19
N PRO A 135 -1.97 -6.85 4.20
CA PRO A 135 -1.52 -7.42 5.45
C PRO A 135 -1.16 -8.87 5.15
N MET A 136 0.11 -9.21 5.30
CA MET A 136 0.47 -10.61 5.42
C MET A 136 -0.26 -11.13 6.65
N ARG A 137 -1.28 -11.95 6.45
CA ARG A 137 -1.76 -12.79 7.52
C ARG A 137 -0.53 -13.53 8.04
N ARG A 138 -0.30 -13.47 9.33
CA ARG A 138 0.41 -14.55 10.02
C ARG A 138 -0.41 -15.81 9.74
N SER A 139 -0.19 -16.40 8.58
CA SER A 139 -0.82 -17.65 8.23
C SER A 139 0.07 -18.73 8.80
N LEU A 140 -0.53 -19.46 9.75
CA LEU A 140 -0.66 -20.88 9.53
C LEU A 140 0.67 -21.62 9.39
N PHE A 141 1.49 -21.47 10.42
CA PHE A 141 2.18 -22.67 10.84
C PHE A 141 1.34 -23.26 11.99
N PRO A 142 0.83 -24.48 11.84
CA PRO A 142 0.28 -25.18 12.98
C PRO A 142 1.39 -25.24 14.03
N SER A 143 1.09 -24.75 15.23
CA SER A 143 1.93 -25.00 16.38
C SER A 143 2.06 -26.51 16.50
N ALA A 144 3.23 -27.02 16.19
CA ALA A 144 3.57 -28.38 16.58
C ALA A 144 3.62 -28.37 18.11
N SER A 145 2.55 -28.86 18.71
CA SER A 145 2.55 -29.24 20.10
C SER A 145 3.38 -30.50 20.22
N CYS A 146 4.50 -30.40 20.92
CA CYS A 146 5.08 -31.52 21.66
C CYS A 146 4.40 -31.62 23.00
#